data_d028d07ab82481f8e1eda2d518fcac7f
#
_entry.id   d028d07ab82481f8e1eda2d518fcac7f
#
_cell.length_a   1.000
_cell.length_b   1.000
_cell.length_c   1.000
_cell.angle_alpha   90.00
_cell.angle_beta   90.00
_cell.angle_gamma   90.00
#
_symmetry.space_group_name_H-M   'P 1'
#
loop_
_entity.id
_entity.type
_entity.pdbx_description
1 polymer ?
#
loop_
_entity_poly.entity_id
_entity_poly.type
_entity_poly.pdbx_seq_one_letter_code
_entity_poly.pdbx_strand_id
1 'polypeptide(L)'
;MSQAPAKTTDETSTVDIDSAVEAILGAIEQEREREIITRRFGLYDRKETLEQIGELLGITRERVRQLEKAILVRLKIASDEGKIPAVQSVEKVLIRELSEMGRLATVADLTKALLGDKATPLSRARIAFAATLAPRLTVINENDNYKNAVGIAEYGDEKKLMKQVDAVVAGVKKHGQPLTIEELHEQLDHEHPSHVRALASVSKHLSNLKDLWGLNKWPTVNPKNIRDKIYVILLEKGSPMHFSEIADSIKESDFSRKDVTTQAIHNELIKDKRFVLIGRGIYALDSWGYSKGTVADTIIGILKKSSEPLHRDEIVKRVLKSRQVKETTILLNLQSKPQFKRVAKATYTLAEEK
;
A
#
# COMPACT_ATOMS: atom_id res chain seq x y z
N MET A 1 41.51 14.80 25.85
CA MET A 1 40.90 15.74 24.87
C MET A 1 41.14 15.13 23.49
N SER A 2 40.19 14.38 22.99
CA SER A 2 40.23 13.73 21.65
C SER A 2 39.19 14.45 20.82
N GLN A 3 39.63 15.16 19.79
CA GLN A 3 38.78 15.85 18.84
C GLN A 3 38.17 14.82 17.88
N ALA A 4 36.84 14.78 17.81
CA ALA A 4 36.11 14.07 16.79
C ALA A 4 36.40 14.72 15.40
N PRO A 5 36.54 13.94 14.33
CA PRO A 5 36.76 14.47 13.01
C PRO A 5 35.48 15.20 12.53
N ALA A 6 35.67 16.44 12.05
CA ALA A 6 34.65 17.24 11.42
C ALA A 6 34.06 16.44 10.20
N LYS A 7 32.74 16.31 10.17
CA LYS A 7 32.02 15.89 8.96
C LYS A 7 32.30 16.92 7.87
N THR A 8 33.09 16.53 6.89
CA THR A 8 33.17 17.22 5.61
C THR A 8 31.76 17.28 5.01
N THR A 9 31.18 18.45 4.98
CA THR A 9 30.02 18.77 4.16
C THR A 9 30.48 18.67 2.71
N ASP A 10 30.23 17.48 2.13
CA ASP A 10 30.30 17.28 0.70
C ASP A 10 29.29 18.23 0.07
N GLU A 11 29.77 19.13 -0.77
CA GLU A 11 28.94 20.03 -1.56
C GLU A 11 28.05 19.16 -2.47
N THR A 12 26.87 18.80 -1.96
CA THR A 12 25.78 18.22 -2.77
C THR A 12 25.38 19.31 -3.77
N SER A 13 26.00 19.30 -4.94
CA SER A 13 25.54 20.06 -6.10
C SER A 13 24.13 19.56 -6.44
N THR A 14 23.12 20.22 -5.86
CA THR A 14 21.73 20.06 -6.23
C THR A 14 21.62 20.53 -7.66
N VAL A 15 21.58 19.57 -8.61
CA VAL A 15 21.28 19.93 -10.00
C VAL A 15 19.91 20.56 -10.03
N ASP A 16 19.85 21.79 -10.49
CA ASP A 16 18.58 22.47 -10.72
C ASP A 16 17.89 21.82 -11.92
N ILE A 17 16.93 20.95 -11.61
CA ILE A 17 16.15 20.20 -12.59
C ILE A 17 15.41 21.16 -13.54
N ASP A 18 14.99 22.31 -13.04
CA ASP A 18 14.24 23.30 -13.80
C ASP A 18 15.14 23.92 -14.87
N SER A 19 16.30 24.40 -14.47
CA SER A 19 17.32 24.92 -15.40
C SER A 19 17.80 23.86 -16.40
N ALA A 20 17.93 22.60 -15.97
CA ALA A 20 18.31 21.52 -16.87
C ALA A 20 17.25 21.25 -17.95
N VAL A 21 15.97 21.25 -17.58
CA VAL A 21 14.88 21.06 -18.56
C VAL A 21 14.80 22.23 -19.54
N GLU A 22 14.98 23.46 -19.09
CA GLU A 22 15.06 24.62 -19.98
C GLU A 22 16.22 24.51 -20.98
N ALA A 23 17.39 24.09 -20.52
CA ALA A 23 18.53 23.85 -21.43
C ALA A 23 18.25 22.73 -22.43
N ILE A 24 17.55 21.65 -22.03
CA ILE A 24 17.16 20.57 -22.96
C ILE A 24 16.15 21.09 -23.99
N LEU A 25 15.15 21.86 -23.56
CA LEU A 25 14.18 22.46 -24.49
C LEU A 25 14.81 23.46 -25.42
N GLY A 26 15.85 24.21 -24.99
CA GLY A 26 16.65 25.10 -25.80
C GLY A 26 17.40 24.40 -26.95
N ALA A 27 17.69 23.11 -26.84
CA ALA A 27 18.28 22.31 -27.89
C ALA A 27 17.28 21.94 -29.00
N ILE A 28 15.99 22.23 -28.84
CA ILE A 28 14.96 22.05 -29.87
C ILE A 28 14.83 23.37 -30.62
N GLU A 29 15.31 23.42 -31.87
CA GLU A 29 15.34 24.66 -32.69
C GLU A 29 13.94 25.16 -33.04
N GLN A 30 13.02 24.25 -33.41
CA GLN A 30 11.68 24.61 -33.87
C GLN A 30 10.73 24.82 -32.69
N GLU A 31 10.14 26.00 -32.59
CA GLU A 31 9.18 26.34 -31.52
C GLU A 31 7.99 25.38 -31.47
N ARG A 32 7.45 25.00 -32.63
CA ARG A 32 6.33 24.04 -32.73
C ARG A 32 6.68 22.67 -32.17
N GLU A 33 7.91 22.20 -32.42
CA GLU A 33 8.38 20.92 -31.85
C GLU A 33 8.59 21.01 -30.35
N ARG A 34 9.12 22.13 -29.87
CA ARG A 34 9.27 22.43 -28.46
C ARG A 34 7.92 22.43 -27.75
N GLU A 35 6.90 23.04 -28.37
CA GLU A 35 5.54 23.06 -27.85
C GLU A 35 4.92 21.64 -27.73
N ILE A 36 5.13 20.79 -28.76
CA ILE A 36 4.68 19.39 -28.74
C ILE A 36 5.26 18.66 -27.50
N ILE A 37 6.58 18.74 -27.31
CA ILE A 37 7.26 18.06 -26.18
C ILE A 37 6.81 18.63 -24.85
N THR A 38 6.75 19.94 -24.71
CA THR A 38 6.34 20.63 -23.48
C THR A 38 4.95 20.20 -23.03
N ARG A 39 3.97 20.19 -23.91
CA ARG A 39 2.59 19.77 -23.63
C ARG A 39 2.48 18.27 -23.40
N ARG A 40 3.16 17.47 -24.21
CA ARG A 40 3.14 16.02 -24.14
C ARG A 40 3.68 15.49 -22.83
N PHE A 41 4.73 16.10 -22.30
CA PHE A 41 5.33 15.73 -21.02
C PHE A 41 4.78 16.51 -19.83
N GLY A 42 4.04 17.60 -20.07
CA GLY A 42 3.50 18.47 -19.01
C GLY A 42 4.61 19.25 -18.28
N LEU A 43 5.56 19.83 -19.01
CA LEU A 43 6.76 20.45 -18.44
C LEU A 43 6.51 21.83 -17.81
N TYR A 44 5.39 22.48 -18.11
CA TYR A 44 4.98 23.76 -17.51
C TYR A 44 3.62 23.70 -16.85
N ASP A 45 2.75 22.74 -17.26
CA ASP A 45 1.41 22.58 -16.75
C ASP A 45 1.05 21.07 -16.75
N ARG A 46 -0.17 20.72 -17.05
CA ARG A 46 -0.64 19.34 -17.15
C ARG A 46 -0.17 18.67 -18.45
N LYS A 47 -0.03 17.34 -18.39
CA LYS A 47 0.22 16.50 -19.56
C LYS A 47 -1.01 16.46 -20.46
N GLU A 48 -0.83 16.70 -21.74
CA GLU A 48 -1.87 16.68 -22.77
C GLU A 48 -1.80 15.40 -23.62
N THR A 49 -2.98 15.00 -24.14
CA THR A 49 -3.08 13.86 -25.06
C THR A 49 -2.63 14.24 -26.46
N LEU A 50 -2.29 13.24 -27.27
CA LEU A 50 -1.94 13.47 -28.67
C LEU A 50 -3.07 14.13 -29.46
N GLU A 51 -4.34 13.86 -29.10
CA GLU A 51 -5.53 14.47 -29.68
C GLU A 51 -5.60 15.97 -29.37
N GLN A 52 -5.50 16.33 -28.09
CA GLN A 52 -5.53 17.73 -27.65
C GLN A 52 -4.42 18.58 -28.31
N ILE A 53 -3.21 18.02 -28.38
CA ILE A 53 -2.10 18.69 -29.04
C ILE A 53 -2.36 18.82 -30.55
N GLY A 54 -2.93 17.78 -31.17
CA GLY A 54 -3.28 17.79 -32.58
C GLY A 54 -4.32 18.85 -32.92
N GLU A 55 -5.39 18.94 -32.13
CA GLU A 55 -6.43 19.98 -32.26
C GLU A 55 -5.85 21.39 -32.14
N LEU A 56 -5.00 21.60 -31.11
CA LEU A 56 -4.37 22.90 -30.88
C LEU A 56 -3.49 23.34 -32.05
N LEU A 57 -2.69 22.41 -32.60
CA LEU A 57 -1.73 22.69 -33.64
C LEU A 57 -2.28 22.52 -35.09
N GLY A 58 -3.55 22.13 -35.23
CA GLY A 58 -4.19 21.91 -36.54
C GLY A 58 -3.59 20.72 -37.29
N ILE A 59 -3.17 19.64 -36.63
CA ILE A 59 -2.61 18.43 -37.23
C ILE A 59 -3.24 17.17 -36.63
N THR A 60 -3.10 16.05 -37.32
CA THR A 60 -3.66 14.78 -36.84
C THR A 60 -2.92 14.23 -35.63
N ARG A 61 -3.61 13.48 -34.76
CA ARG A 61 -3.03 12.71 -33.64
C ARG A 61 -1.80 11.90 -34.08
N GLU A 62 -1.89 11.23 -35.23
CA GLU A 62 -0.79 10.42 -35.74
C GLU A 62 0.42 11.27 -36.12
N ARG A 63 0.18 12.47 -36.66
CA ARG A 63 1.27 13.40 -36.98
C ARG A 63 1.98 13.89 -35.71
N VAL A 64 1.24 14.19 -34.65
CA VAL A 64 1.83 14.53 -33.32
C VAL A 64 2.70 13.38 -32.83
N ARG A 65 2.22 12.13 -32.90
CA ARG A 65 2.95 10.94 -32.45
C ARG A 65 4.26 10.73 -33.23
N GLN A 66 4.24 10.95 -34.56
CA GLN A 66 5.43 10.88 -35.41
C GLN A 66 6.45 11.95 -35.04
N LEU A 67 5.99 13.19 -34.83
CA LEU A 67 6.86 14.30 -34.43
C LEU A 67 7.44 14.06 -33.04
N GLU A 68 6.64 13.70 -32.03
CA GLU A 68 7.10 13.34 -30.70
C GLU A 68 8.25 12.31 -30.79
N LYS A 69 8.01 11.20 -31.51
CA LYS A 69 9.02 10.15 -31.69
C LYS A 69 10.28 10.64 -32.33
N ALA A 70 10.18 11.43 -33.41
CA ALA A 70 11.33 11.95 -34.16
C ALA A 70 12.16 12.91 -33.27
N ILE A 71 11.50 13.79 -32.53
CA ILE A 71 12.15 14.73 -31.60
C ILE A 71 12.90 14.00 -30.50
N LEU A 72 12.25 13.03 -29.85
CA LEU A 72 12.88 12.24 -28.79
C LEU A 72 14.10 11.46 -29.30
N VAL A 73 14.04 10.89 -30.48
CA VAL A 73 15.19 10.19 -31.10
C VAL A 73 16.34 11.15 -31.31
N ARG A 74 16.10 12.36 -31.89
CA ARG A 74 17.14 13.37 -32.07
C ARG A 74 17.77 13.83 -30.78
N LEU A 75 16.95 14.11 -29.76
CA LEU A 75 17.43 14.51 -28.43
C LEU A 75 18.26 13.41 -27.75
N LYS A 76 17.87 12.14 -27.90
CA LYS A 76 18.66 11.01 -27.39
C LYS A 76 20.02 10.92 -28.09
N ILE A 77 20.05 10.98 -29.38
CA ILE A 77 21.33 10.99 -30.16
C ILE A 77 22.21 12.16 -29.70
N ALA A 78 21.65 13.36 -29.62
CA ALA A 78 22.39 14.54 -29.16
C ALA A 78 22.89 14.40 -27.71
N SER A 79 22.13 13.74 -26.87
CA SER A 79 22.54 13.40 -25.48
C SER A 79 23.68 12.39 -25.47
N ASP A 80 23.59 11.31 -26.25
CA ASP A 80 24.65 10.29 -26.40
C ASP A 80 25.94 10.88 -26.88
N GLU A 81 25.88 11.82 -27.83
CA GLU A 81 27.03 12.56 -28.39
C GLU A 81 27.56 13.65 -27.44
N GLY A 82 26.96 13.83 -26.26
CA GLY A 82 27.39 14.85 -25.28
C GLY A 82 27.02 16.28 -25.65
N LYS A 83 26.17 16.50 -26.65
CA LYS A 83 25.72 17.82 -27.09
C LYS A 83 24.75 18.53 -26.15
N ILE A 84 24.17 17.80 -25.19
CA ILE A 84 23.24 18.33 -24.17
C ILE A 84 23.82 18.04 -22.79
N PRO A 85 24.77 18.81 -22.26
CA PRO A 85 25.43 18.55 -20.97
C PRO A 85 24.45 18.51 -19.79
N ALA A 86 23.34 19.22 -19.90
CA ALA A 86 22.29 19.22 -18.89
C ALA A 86 21.72 17.81 -18.62
N VAL A 87 21.53 16.98 -19.66
CA VAL A 87 21.07 15.59 -19.50
C VAL A 87 22.08 14.78 -18.71
N GLN A 88 23.37 14.91 -19.03
CA GLN A 88 24.44 14.18 -18.35
C GLN A 88 24.56 14.55 -16.86
N SER A 89 24.36 15.82 -16.54
CA SER A 89 24.37 16.31 -15.16
C SER A 89 23.20 15.73 -14.37
N VAL A 90 22.00 15.74 -14.93
CA VAL A 90 20.80 15.12 -14.32
C VAL A 90 21.01 13.60 -14.20
N GLU A 91 21.49 12.94 -15.25
CA GLU A 91 21.73 11.50 -15.25
C GLU A 91 22.62 11.05 -14.08
N LYS A 92 23.74 11.76 -13.84
CA LYS A 92 24.65 11.44 -12.72
C LYS A 92 23.95 11.51 -11.37
N VAL A 93 23.13 12.53 -11.14
CA VAL A 93 22.36 12.69 -9.91
C VAL A 93 21.32 11.59 -9.76
N LEU A 94 20.57 11.30 -10.84
CA LEU A 94 19.56 10.24 -10.81
C LEU A 94 20.18 8.85 -10.58
N ILE A 95 21.32 8.52 -11.20
CA ILE A 95 22.01 7.25 -11.00
C ILE A 95 22.47 7.11 -9.54
N ARG A 96 23.03 8.17 -8.95
CA ARG A 96 23.45 8.14 -7.54
C ARG A 96 22.26 7.81 -6.63
N GLU A 97 21.17 8.54 -6.78
CA GLU A 97 19.97 8.34 -5.98
C GLU A 97 19.35 6.96 -6.20
N LEU A 98 19.23 6.53 -7.45
CA LEU A 98 18.73 5.18 -7.79
C LEU A 98 19.58 4.07 -7.19
N SER A 99 20.90 4.26 -7.12
CA SER A 99 21.80 3.26 -6.51
C SER A 99 21.49 3.04 -5.03
N GLU A 100 21.14 4.11 -4.30
CA GLU A 100 20.72 4.05 -2.91
C GLU A 100 19.30 3.48 -2.75
N MET A 101 18.41 3.72 -3.72
CA MET A 101 17.02 3.26 -3.73
C MET A 101 16.82 1.82 -4.26
N GLY A 102 17.90 1.07 -4.53
CA GLY A 102 17.81 -0.29 -5.06
C GLY A 102 17.77 -0.39 -6.58
N ARG A 103 18.39 0.57 -7.28
CA ARG A 103 18.63 0.58 -8.74
C ARG A 103 17.40 0.85 -9.61
N LEU A 104 16.24 1.01 -9.00
CA LEU A 104 14.95 1.29 -9.62
C LEU A 104 14.10 2.07 -8.62
N ALA A 105 13.34 3.06 -9.09
CA ALA A 105 12.38 3.76 -8.23
C ALA A 105 11.20 4.28 -9.05
N THR A 106 10.03 4.47 -8.40
CA THR A 106 8.97 5.24 -9.04
C THR A 106 9.41 6.69 -9.20
N VAL A 107 8.96 7.35 -10.25
CA VAL A 107 9.25 8.79 -10.46
C VAL A 107 8.79 9.61 -9.24
N ALA A 108 7.72 9.21 -8.58
CA ALA A 108 7.21 9.89 -7.39
C ALA A 108 8.18 9.79 -6.21
N ASP A 109 8.67 8.58 -5.92
CA ASP A 109 9.61 8.34 -4.83
C ASP A 109 10.97 8.98 -5.11
N LEU A 110 11.47 8.85 -6.34
CA LEU A 110 12.71 9.48 -6.80
C LEU A 110 12.64 11.01 -6.69
N THR A 111 11.52 11.63 -7.09
CA THR A 111 11.33 13.07 -6.96
C THR A 111 11.29 13.49 -5.49
N LYS A 112 10.64 12.70 -4.64
CA LYS A 112 10.58 12.95 -3.19
C LYS A 112 11.95 12.83 -2.53
N ALA A 113 12.75 11.84 -2.92
CA ALA A 113 14.11 11.67 -2.42
C ALA A 113 15.00 12.89 -2.77
N LEU A 114 14.91 13.38 -4.02
CA LEU A 114 15.70 14.51 -4.50
C LEU A 114 15.25 15.87 -3.95
N LEU A 115 13.96 16.10 -3.82
CA LEU A 115 13.39 17.45 -3.55
C LEU A 115 12.67 17.56 -2.20
N GLY A 116 12.48 16.44 -1.49
CA GLY A 116 11.76 16.42 -0.22
C GLY A 116 10.35 16.98 -0.36
N ASP A 117 9.99 17.92 0.52
CA ASP A 117 8.67 18.58 0.54
C ASP A 117 8.43 19.52 -0.66
N LYS A 118 9.46 19.84 -1.43
CA LYS A 118 9.34 20.65 -2.67
C LYS A 118 8.92 19.80 -3.89
N ALA A 119 8.73 18.48 -3.73
CA ALA A 119 8.29 17.61 -4.78
C ALA A 119 6.87 17.95 -5.26
N THR A 120 6.73 18.32 -6.52
CA THR A 120 5.47 18.70 -7.17
C THR A 120 5.13 17.76 -8.32
N PRO A 121 3.90 17.75 -8.83
CA PRO A 121 3.57 17.04 -10.07
C PRO A 121 4.42 17.52 -11.25
N LEU A 122 4.75 18.80 -11.29
CA LEU A 122 5.58 19.41 -12.34
C LEU A 122 7.02 18.89 -12.26
N SER A 123 7.64 18.87 -11.07
CA SER A 123 8.99 18.33 -10.91
C SER A 123 9.07 16.83 -11.26
N ARG A 124 8.01 16.05 -10.99
CA ARG A 124 7.92 14.65 -11.45
C ARG A 124 7.94 14.54 -12.98
N ALA A 125 7.16 15.38 -13.66
CA ALA A 125 7.12 15.42 -15.12
C ALA A 125 8.50 15.77 -15.71
N ARG A 126 9.18 16.75 -15.15
CA ARG A 126 10.52 17.20 -15.55
C ARG A 126 11.59 16.12 -15.35
N ILE A 127 11.59 15.45 -14.20
CA ILE A 127 12.51 14.33 -13.92
C ILE A 127 12.24 13.15 -14.87
N ALA A 128 10.98 12.77 -15.11
CA ALA A 128 10.63 11.71 -16.04
C ALA A 128 11.07 12.03 -17.47
N PHE A 129 10.91 13.28 -17.90
CA PHE A 129 11.37 13.75 -19.22
C PHE A 129 12.89 13.66 -19.34
N ALA A 130 13.63 14.22 -18.39
CA ALA A 130 15.11 14.18 -18.41
C ALA A 130 15.62 12.73 -18.38
N ALA A 131 15.02 11.86 -17.54
CA ALA A 131 15.35 10.43 -17.49
C ALA A 131 15.09 9.69 -18.80
N THR A 132 14.06 10.11 -19.58
CA THR A 132 13.75 9.53 -20.88
C THR A 132 14.87 9.78 -21.91
N LEU A 133 15.63 10.87 -21.75
CA LEU A 133 16.71 11.25 -22.64
C LEU A 133 18.10 10.76 -22.18
N ALA A 134 18.22 10.30 -20.94
CA ALA A 134 19.46 9.85 -20.33
C ALA A 134 19.84 8.44 -20.84
N PRO A 135 21.04 8.26 -21.48
CA PRO A 135 21.43 6.99 -22.09
C PRO A 135 21.54 5.81 -21.10
N ARG A 136 21.98 6.08 -19.88
CA ARG A 136 22.21 5.07 -18.84
C ARG A 136 20.99 4.78 -17.99
N LEU A 137 19.83 5.38 -18.33
CA LEU A 137 18.57 5.19 -17.62
C LEU A 137 17.55 4.46 -18.49
N THR A 138 16.73 3.66 -17.85
CA THR A 138 15.57 2.99 -18.45
C THR A 138 14.31 3.53 -17.80
N VAL A 139 13.32 3.92 -18.60
CA VAL A 139 12.03 4.43 -18.11
C VAL A 139 10.95 3.38 -18.36
N ILE A 140 10.21 3.05 -17.31
CA ILE A 140 8.96 2.28 -17.37
C ILE A 140 7.82 3.29 -17.42
N ASN A 141 7.10 3.35 -18.52
CA ASN A 141 5.94 4.22 -18.65
C ASN A 141 4.75 3.68 -17.85
N GLU A 142 4.01 4.61 -17.26
CA GLU A 142 2.80 4.27 -16.50
C GLU A 142 1.76 3.59 -17.39
N ASN A 143 1.21 2.48 -16.89
CA ASN A 143 0.12 1.75 -17.51
C ASN A 143 -0.76 1.08 -16.43
N ASP A 144 -1.63 0.15 -16.78
CA ASP A 144 -2.53 -0.51 -15.83
C ASP A 144 -1.80 -1.37 -14.79
N ASN A 145 -0.60 -1.87 -15.10
CA ASN A 145 0.16 -2.78 -14.24
C ASN A 145 1.29 -2.09 -13.48
N TYR A 146 1.91 -1.07 -14.07
CA TYR A 146 3.12 -0.43 -13.56
C TYR A 146 2.92 1.07 -13.34
N LYS A 147 3.52 1.59 -12.28
CA LYS A 147 3.69 3.02 -12.05
C LYS A 147 4.82 3.54 -12.94
N ASN A 148 4.81 4.85 -13.23
CA ASN A 148 5.93 5.48 -13.91
C ASN A 148 7.20 5.35 -13.06
N ALA A 149 8.25 4.75 -13.61
CA ALA A 149 9.47 4.43 -12.87
C ALA A 149 10.72 4.64 -13.73
N VAL A 150 11.85 4.84 -13.07
CA VAL A 150 13.17 4.98 -13.67
C VAL A 150 14.10 3.96 -13.03
N GLY A 151 14.83 3.24 -13.86
CA GLY A 151 15.85 2.29 -13.46
C GLY A 151 17.20 2.58 -14.12
N ILE A 152 18.27 2.00 -13.59
CA ILE A 152 19.60 2.07 -14.20
C ILE A 152 19.67 1.01 -15.32
N ALA A 153 19.96 1.42 -16.54
CA ALA A 153 19.91 0.57 -17.75
C ALA A 153 20.85 -0.64 -17.69
N GLU A 154 21.95 -0.54 -16.96
CA GLU A 154 22.91 -1.64 -16.74
C GLU A 154 22.24 -2.88 -16.12
N TYR A 155 21.22 -2.70 -15.29
CA TYR A 155 20.51 -3.79 -14.60
C TYR A 155 19.34 -4.35 -15.42
N GLY A 156 18.89 -3.64 -16.45
CA GLY A 156 17.88 -4.12 -17.36
C GLY A 156 17.24 -3.06 -18.23
N ASP A 157 16.81 -3.49 -19.40
CA ASP A 157 15.90 -2.72 -20.24
C ASP A 157 14.47 -2.74 -19.67
N GLU A 158 13.58 -1.96 -20.26
CA GLU A 158 12.18 -1.85 -19.83
C GLU A 158 11.51 -3.23 -19.71
N LYS A 159 11.71 -4.12 -20.69
CA LYS A 159 11.09 -5.45 -20.71
C LYS A 159 11.63 -6.36 -19.61
N LYS A 160 12.94 -6.30 -19.34
CA LYS A 160 13.56 -7.10 -18.26
C LYS A 160 13.09 -6.63 -16.90
N LEU A 161 13.06 -5.32 -16.66
CA LEU A 161 12.55 -4.74 -15.41
C LEU A 161 11.07 -5.08 -15.17
N MET A 162 10.22 -4.98 -16.21
CA MET A 162 8.81 -5.39 -16.11
C MET A 162 8.68 -6.86 -15.74
N LYS A 163 9.44 -7.78 -16.34
CA LYS A 163 9.44 -9.21 -15.98
C LYS A 163 9.87 -9.44 -14.54
N GLN A 164 10.83 -8.69 -14.04
CA GLN A 164 11.26 -8.77 -12.63
C GLN A 164 10.15 -8.30 -11.69
N VAL A 165 9.46 -7.20 -12.02
CA VAL A 165 8.28 -6.74 -11.26
C VAL A 165 7.18 -7.80 -11.25
N ASP A 166 6.89 -8.43 -12.38
CA ASP A 166 5.89 -9.49 -12.47
C ASP A 166 6.29 -10.73 -11.66
N ALA A 167 7.57 -11.07 -11.60
CA ALA A 167 8.09 -12.16 -10.78
C ALA A 167 7.88 -11.88 -9.27
N VAL A 168 8.09 -10.63 -8.84
CA VAL A 168 7.81 -10.19 -7.46
C VAL A 168 6.31 -10.34 -7.14
N VAL A 169 5.43 -9.88 -8.04
CA VAL A 169 3.97 -10.04 -7.87
C VAL A 169 3.57 -11.52 -7.79
N ALA A 170 4.15 -12.36 -8.64
CA ALA A 170 3.91 -13.80 -8.63
C ALA A 170 4.39 -14.47 -7.33
N GLY A 171 5.55 -14.05 -6.79
CA GLY A 171 6.05 -14.49 -5.48
C GLY A 171 5.08 -14.19 -4.35
N VAL A 172 4.63 -12.93 -4.24
CA VAL A 172 3.62 -12.52 -3.25
C VAL A 172 2.32 -13.31 -3.40
N LYS A 173 1.85 -13.49 -4.64
CA LYS A 173 0.63 -14.27 -4.91
C LYS A 173 0.77 -15.74 -4.53
N LYS A 174 1.93 -16.35 -4.77
CA LYS A 174 2.24 -17.73 -4.42
C LYS A 174 2.30 -17.94 -2.91
N HIS A 175 2.88 -16.97 -2.17
CA HIS A 175 2.93 -17.01 -0.71
C HIS A 175 1.53 -16.96 -0.08
N GLY A 176 0.60 -16.20 -0.65
CA GLY A 176 -0.81 -16.18 -0.25
C GLY A 176 -1.14 -15.32 0.98
N GLN A 177 -0.13 -14.75 1.64
CA GLN A 177 -0.26 -13.89 2.83
C GLN A 177 0.68 -12.67 2.69
N PRO A 178 0.44 -11.56 3.42
CA PRO A 178 1.41 -10.48 3.53
C PRO A 178 2.73 -11.00 4.08
N LEU A 179 3.83 -10.46 3.55
CA LEU A 179 5.19 -10.85 3.92
C LEU A 179 6.14 -9.65 3.89
N THR A 180 7.25 -9.76 4.57
CA THR A 180 8.31 -8.75 4.57
C THR A 180 9.12 -8.82 3.26
N ILE A 181 9.92 -7.78 3.02
CA ILE A 181 10.83 -7.79 1.85
C ILE A 181 11.91 -8.86 2.00
N GLU A 182 12.37 -9.11 3.21
CA GLU A 182 13.36 -10.12 3.52
C GLU A 182 12.84 -11.54 3.19
N GLU A 183 11.62 -11.88 3.64
CA GLU A 183 10.96 -13.14 3.31
C GLU A 183 10.72 -13.29 1.80
N LEU A 184 10.35 -12.19 1.12
CA LEU A 184 10.14 -12.18 -0.32
C LEU A 184 11.47 -12.33 -1.08
N HIS A 185 12.53 -11.69 -0.60
CA HIS A 185 13.88 -11.80 -1.17
C HIS A 185 14.42 -13.23 -1.10
N GLU A 186 14.22 -13.94 0.01
CA GLU A 186 14.61 -15.34 0.15
C GLU A 186 13.92 -16.28 -0.86
N GLN A 187 12.75 -15.90 -1.37
CA GLN A 187 11.99 -16.67 -2.38
C GLN A 187 12.37 -16.33 -3.81
N LEU A 188 13.07 -15.22 -4.00
CA LEU A 188 13.42 -14.68 -5.32
C LEU A 188 14.94 -14.62 -5.45
N ASP A 189 15.45 -15.02 -6.62
CA ASP A 189 16.87 -14.95 -6.94
C ASP A 189 17.27 -13.52 -7.33
N HIS A 190 17.38 -12.64 -6.33
CA HIS A 190 17.85 -11.26 -6.49
C HIS A 190 19.03 -10.97 -5.58
N GLU A 191 19.94 -10.13 -6.03
CA GLU A 191 21.20 -9.84 -5.31
C GLU A 191 20.99 -9.14 -3.95
N HIS A 192 19.94 -8.31 -3.83
CA HIS A 192 19.76 -7.48 -2.63
C HIS A 192 18.27 -7.20 -2.32
N PRO A 193 17.86 -7.22 -1.03
CA PRO A 193 16.47 -6.92 -0.63
C PRO A 193 15.98 -5.55 -1.08
N SER A 194 16.85 -4.52 -1.12
CA SER A 194 16.47 -3.18 -1.59
C SER A 194 16.00 -3.18 -3.04
N HIS A 195 16.56 -4.04 -3.90
CA HIS A 195 16.11 -4.18 -5.28
C HIS A 195 14.72 -4.82 -5.36
N VAL A 196 14.46 -5.84 -4.53
CA VAL A 196 13.12 -6.45 -4.42
C VAL A 196 12.09 -5.42 -3.96
N ARG A 197 12.42 -4.59 -2.97
CA ARG A 197 11.57 -3.47 -2.50
C ARG A 197 11.28 -2.48 -3.62
N ALA A 198 12.30 -2.11 -4.38
CA ALA A 198 12.18 -1.21 -5.52
C ALA A 198 11.23 -1.78 -6.59
N LEU A 199 11.41 -3.04 -6.98
CA LEU A 199 10.54 -3.74 -7.92
C LEU A 199 9.09 -3.81 -7.41
N ALA A 200 8.89 -4.15 -6.14
CA ALA A 200 7.56 -4.20 -5.52
C ALA A 200 6.85 -2.83 -5.57
N SER A 201 7.59 -1.72 -5.35
CA SER A 201 7.05 -0.36 -5.33
C SER A 201 6.53 0.10 -6.69
N VAL A 202 7.10 -0.41 -7.78
CA VAL A 202 6.71 -0.08 -9.17
C VAL A 202 5.39 -0.76 -9.57
N SER A 203 5.04 -1.90 -8.98
CA SER A 203 3.80 -2.60 -9.29
C SER A 203 2.56 -1.84 -8.79
N LYS A 204 1.51 -1.73 -9.62
CA LYS A 204 0.18 -1.29 -9.19
C LYS A 204 -0.63 -2.40 -8.50
N HIS A 205 -0.18 -3.63 -8.57
CA HIS A 205 -0.84 -4.78 -7.97
C HIS A 205 -0.44 -5.04 -6.53
N LEU A 206 0.64 -4.42 -6.06
CA LEU A 206 1.16 -4.54 -4.71
C LEU A 206 0.88 -3.28 -3.88
N SER A 207 0.74 -3.48 -2.59
CA SER A 207 0.66 -2.43 -1.58
C SER A 207 1.48 -2.82 -0.36
N ASN A 208 1.90 -1.81 0.38
CA ASN A 208 2.65 -1.98 1.61
C ASN A 208 1.92 -1.27 2.76
N LEU A 209 1.89 -1.92 3.91
CA LEU A 209 1.44 -1.35 5.18
C LEU A 209 2.34 -1.88 6.29
N LYS A 210 3.00 -0.99 7.05
CA LYS A 210 3.91 -1.35 8.17
C LYS A 210 4.93 -2.42 7.77
N ASP A 211 5.63 -2.17 6.68
CA ASP A 211 6.64 -3.07 6.07
C ASP A 211 6.16 -4.43 5.57
N LEU A 212 4.87 -4.73 5.68
CA LEU A 212 4.26 -5.91 5.07
C LEU A 212 3.78 -5.61 3.66
N TRP A 213 4.25 -6.39 2.71
CA TRP A 213 3.87 -6.31 1.30
C TRP A 213 2.84 -7.38 0.97
N GLY A 214 1.89 -7.03 0.13
CA GLY A 214 0.84 -7.93 -0.29
C GLY A 214 0.10 -7.43 -1.52
N LEU A 215 -0.86 -8.24 -2.00
CA LEU A 215 -1.68 -7.79 -3.13
C LEU A 215 -2.55 -6.60 -2.73
N ASN A 216 -2.64 -5.60 -3.59
CA ASN A 216 -3.42 -4.37 -3.41
C ASN A 216 -4.91 -4.61 -3.06
N LYS A 217 -5.43 -5.82 -3.32
CA LYS A 217 -6.78 -6.25 -2.96
C LYS A 217 -6.88 -6.83 -1.53
N TRP A 218 -5.76 -7.11 -0.86
CA TRP A 218 -5.77 -7.65 0.50
C TRP A 218 -6.00 -6.53 1.52
N PRO A 219 -7.02 -6.66 2.39
CA PRO A 219 -7.29 -5.65 3.42
C PRO A 219 -6.13 -5.40 4.36
N THR A 220 -5.31 -6.41 4.61
CA THR A 220 -4.17 -6.40 5.53
C THR A 220 -3.03 -5.48 5.12
N VAL A 221 -2.91 -5.15 3.83
CA VAL A 221 -1.89 -4.22 3.31
C VAL A 221 -2.48 -2.98 2.64
N ASN A 222 -3.80 -2.98 2.38
CA ASN A 222 -4.48 -1.84 1.77
C ASN A 222 -5.93 -1.75 2.23
N PRO A 223 -6.18 -1.36 3.48
CA PRO A 223 -7.53 -1.22 4.03
C PRO A 223 -8.24 -0.01 3.40
N LYS A 224 -9.09 -0.25 2.39
CA LYS A 224 -9.77 0.79 1.60
C LYS A 224 -10.99 1.39 2.28
N ASN A 225 -11.67 0.61 3.09
CA ASN A 225 -12.93 0.99 3.75
C ASN A 225 -12.85 0.80 5.27
N ILE A 226 -13.87 1.26 5.99
CA ILE A 226 -13.93 1.19 7.45
C ILE A 226 -13.83 -0.25 7.96
N ARG A 227 -14.52 -1.19 7.32
CA ARG A 227 -14.51 -2.62 7.69
C ARG A 227 -13.12 -3.23 7.63
N ASP A 228 -12.37 -2.89 6.60
CA ASP A 228 -11.00 -3.39 6.44
C ASP A 228 -10.06 -2.78 7.48
N LYS A 229 -10.23 -1.50 7.82
CA LYS A 229 -9.47 -0.86 8.91
C LYS A 229 -9.75 -1.52 10.26
N ILE A 230 -11.03 -1.76 10.59
CA ILE A 230 -11.43 -2.48 11.80
C ILE A 230 -10.78 -3.87 11.82
N TYR A 231 -10.81 -4.59 10.70
CA TYR A 231 -10.22 -5.93 10.58
C TYR A 231 -8.72 -5.92 10.87
N VAL A 232 -7.98 -4.96 10.29
CA VAL A 232 -6.53 -4.83 10.52
C VAL A 232 -6.22 -4.48 11.97
N ILE A 233 -6.95 -3.53 12.57
CA ILE A 233 -6.75 -3.15 13.99
C ILE A 233 -6.98 -4.35 14.93
N LEU A 234 -8.07 -5.10 14.74
CA LEU A 234 -8.34 -6.29 15.55
C LEU A 234 -7.26 -7.36 15.35
N LEU A 235 -6.84 -7.59 14.10
CA LEU A 235 -5.80 -8.56 13.77
C LEU A 235 -4.46 -8.19 14.45
N GLU A 236 -4.06 -6.93 14.39
CA GLU A 236 -2.84 -6.42 15.03
C GLU A 236 -2.89 -6.53 16.55
N LYS A 237 -4.03 -6.20 17.15
CA LYS A 237 -4.22 -6.31 18.62
C LYS A 237 -4.21 -7.76 19.09
N GLY A 238 -4.66 -8.70 18.24
CA GLY A 238 -4.74 -10.14 18.55
C GLY A 238 -5.74 -10.48 19.67
N SER A 239 -6.59 -9.54 20.08
CA SER A 239 -7.54 -9.69 21.17
C SER A 239 -8.82 -8.86 20.94
N PRO A 240 -9.95 -9.26 21.56
CA PRO A 240 -11.19 -8.49 21.47
C PRO A 240 -11.03 -7.05 21.95
N MET A 241 -11.73 -6.12 21.28
CA MET A 241 -11.68 -4.70 21.61
C MET A 241 -13.08 -4.09 21.70
N HIS A 242 -13.22 -3.06 22.55
CA HIS A 242 -14.42 -2.23 22.56
C HIS A 242 -14.46 -1.35 21.31
N PHE A 243 -15.65 -1.09 20.76
CA PHE A 243 -15.77 -0.32 19.50
C PHE A 243 -15.20 1.10 19.59
N SER A 244 -15.18 1.71 20.78
CA SER A 244 -14.51 3.02 20.98
C SER A 244 -12.99 2.93 20.90
N GLU A 245 -12.39 1.88 21.46
CA GLU A 245 -10.95 1.63 21.37
C GLU A 245 -10.52 1.37 19.93
N ILE A 246 -11.36 0.65 19.15
CA ILE A 246 -11.13 0.45 17.71
C ILE A 246 -11.15 1.80 16.99
N ALA A 247 -12.10 2.70 17.34
CA ALA A 247 -12.18 4.03 16.75
C ALA A 247 -10.93 4.87 17.01
N ASP A 248 -10.44 4.85 18.24
CA ASP A 248 -9.25 5.59 18.63
C ASP A 248 -7.99 5.01 17.96
N SER A 249 -7.86 3.69 17.93
CA SER A 249 -6.76 3.02 17.22
C SER A 249 -6.74 3.34 15.72
N ILE A 250 -7.90 3.46 15.06
CA ILE A 250 -7.97 3.87 13.65
C ILE A 250 -7.48 5.32 13.47
N LYS A 251 -7.83 6.24 14.37
CA LYS A 251 -7.39 7.64 14.31
C LYS A 251 -5.88 7.78 14.50
N GLU A 252 -5.30 6.97 15.38
CA GLU A 252 -3.87 6.95 15.67
C GLU A 252 -3.03 6.23 14.61
N SER A 253 -3.68 5.41 13.77
CA SER A 253 -3.00 4.63 12.73
C SER A 253 -2.47 5.47 11.56
N ASP A 254 -1.64 4.84 10.72
CA ASP A 254 -1.15 5.42 9.46
C ASP A 254 -2.11 5.23 8.28
N PHE A 255 -3.37 4.86 8.54
CA PHE A 255 -4.35 4.67 7.48
C PHE A 255 -4.69 5.99 6.78
N SER A 256 -4.86 5.94 5.47
CA SER A 256 -5.45 7.05 4.73
C SER A 256 -6.93 7.24 5.11
N ARG A 257 -7.40 8.51 5.18
CA ARG A 257 -8.80 8.83 5.53
C ARG A 257 -9.24 8.21 6.86
N LYS A 258 -8.52 8.53 7.93
CA LYS A 258 -8.75 8.00 9.28
C LYS A 258 -9.82 8.74 10.09
N ASP A 259 -10.40 9.80 9.56
CA ASP A 259 -11.50 10.53 10.18
C ASP A 259 -12.80 9.72 10.07
N VAL A 260 -13.00 8.83 11.04
CA VAL A 260 -14.14 7.91 11.09
C VAL A 260 -14.87 8.13 12.40
N THR A 261 -16.20 8.29 12.34
CA THR A 261 -17.02 8.42 13.55
C THR A 261 -17.19 7.07 14.23
N THR A 262 -17.25 7.09 15.56
CA THR A 262 -17.51 5.89 16.38
C THR A 262 -18.81 5.19 15.97
N GLN A 263 -19.83 5.96 15.58
CA GLN A 263 -21.10 5.42 15.09
C GLN A 263 -20.95 4.64 13.78
N ALA A 264 -20.13 5.15 12.83
CA ALA A 264 -19.87 4.46 11.57
C ALA A 264 -19.15 3.13 11.81
N ILE A 265 -18.19 3.11 12.74
CA ILE A 265 -17.48 1.88 13.14
C ILE A 265 -18.44 0.87 13.72
N HIS A 266 -19.30 1.29 14.67
CA HIS A 266 -20.30 0.41 15.29
C HIS A 266 -21.26 -0.19 14.25
N ASN A 267 -21.73 0.61 13.29
CA ASN A 267 -22.59 0.14 12.22
C ASN A 267 -21.90 -0.91 11.32
N GLU A 268 -20.62 -0.70 10.99
CA GLU A 268 -19.88 -1.66 10.16
C GLU A 268 -19.57 -2.96 10.93
N LEU A 269 -19.28 -2.87 12.23
CA LEU A 269 -19.10 -4.04 13.10
C LEU A 269 -20.34 -4.95 13.17
N ILE A 270 -21.54 -4.35 13.12
CA ILE A 270 -22.80 -5.11 13.11
C ILE A 270 -23.07 -5.78 11.75
N LYS A 271 -22.74 -5.07 10.66
CA LYS A 271 -23.07 -5.52 9.28
C LYS A 271 -22.15 -6.60 8.75
N ASP A 272 -20.86 -6.58 9.10
CA ASP A 272 -19.86 -7.45 8.53
C ASP A 272 -19.71 -8.74 9.34
N LYS A 273 -19.89 -9.88 8.68
CA LYS A 273 -19.84 -11.22 9.27
C LYS A 273 -18.47 -11.63 9.83
N ARG A 274 -17.41 -10.88 9.48
CA ARG A 274 -16.06 -11.10 10.03
C ARG A 274 -15.96 -10.76 11.51
N PHE A 275 -16.91 -9.96 12.04
CA PHE A 275 -16.91 -9.49 13.42
C PHE A 275 -18.00 -10.17 14.24
N VAL A 276 -17.69 -10.46 15.49
CA VAL A 276 -18.60 -11.09 16.46
C VAL A 276 -18.67 -10.27 17.72
N LEU A 277 -19.88 -9.90 18.12
CA LEU A 277 -20.14 -9.25 19.39
C LEU A 277 -20.06 -10.29 20.52
N ILE A 278 -19.08 -10.15 21.42
CA ILE A 278 -18.82 -11.11 22.50
C ILE A 278 -19.10 -10.56 23.90
N GLY A 279 -19.31 -9.27 24.03
CA GLY A 279 -19.60 -8.56 25.26
C GLY A 279 -20.33 -7.25 24.98
N ARG A 280 -20.58 -6.42 26.02
CA ARG A 280 -21.22 -5.11 25.85
C ARG A 280 -20.27 -4.18 25.05
N GLY A 281 -20.54 -4.00 23.76
CA GLY A 281 -19.73 -3.18 22.85
C GLY A 281 -18.36 -3.77 22.49
N ILE A 282 -18.08 -5.03 22.88
CA ILE A 282 -16.79 -5.70 22.65
C ILE A 282 -16.93 -6.65 21.46
N TYR A 283 -16.06 -6.47 20.50
CA TYR A 283 -16.02 -7.23 19.24
C TYR A 283 -14.73 -8.02 19.09
N ALA A 284 -14.84 -9.16 18.43
CA ALA A 284 -13.76 -10.07 18.09
C ALA A 284 -13.84 -10.45 16.61
N LEU A 285 -12.80 -11.04 16.07
CA LEU A 285 -12.87 -11.67 14.75
C LEU A 285 -13.60 -13.03 14.85
N ASP A 286 -14.46 -13.31 13.87
CA ASP A 286 -15.17 -14.60 13.76
C ASP A 286 -14.18 -15.78 13.69
N SER A 287 -13.03 -15.59 13.02
CA SER A 287 -11.96 -16.58 12.93
C SER A 287 -11.31 -16.96 14.27
N TRP A 288 -11.52 -16.18 15.32
CA TRP A 288 -10.99 -16.49 16.67
C TRP A 288 -11.84 -17.50 17.46
N GLY A 289 -12.95 -17.99 16.87
CA GLY A 289 -13.75 -19.06 17.45
C GLY A 289 -14.71 -18.63 18.56
N TYR A 290 -14.96 -17.32 18.70
CA TYR A 290 -15.97 -16.81 19.66
C TYR A 290 -17.40 -17.13 19.22
N SER A 291 -18.28 -17.41 20.20
CA SER A 291 -19.69 -17.74 19.94
C SER A 291 -20.53 -16.53 19.58
N LYS A 292 -21.30 -16.66 18.49
CA LYS A 292 -22.32 -15.68 18.07
C LYS A 292 -23.57 -15.79 18.97
N GLY A 293 -24.36 -14.72 19.00
CA GLY A 293 -25.65 -14.69 19.72
C GLY A 293 -25.55 -14.16 21.15
N THR A 294 -26.54 -14.44 21.98
CA THR A 294 -26.61 -14.01 23.36
C THR A 294 -25.87 -14.97 24.32
N VAL A 295 -25.69 -14.56 25.56
CA VAL A 295 -25.17 -15.47 26.61
C VAL A 295 -26.05 -16.71 26.75
N ALA A 296 -27.36 -16.54 26.66
CA ALA A 296 -28.30 -17.65 26.69
C ALA A 296 -28.10 -18.64 25.53
N ASP A 297 -27.89 -18.13 24.29
CA ASP A 297 -27.63 -18.99 23.13
C ASP A 297 -26.34 -19.78 23.27
N THR A 298 -25.32 -19.17 23.88
CA THR A 298 -24.04 -19.84 24.15
C THR A 298 -24.23 -20.96 25.18
N ILE A 299 -24.98 -20.69 26.26
CA ILE A 299 -25.32 -21.71 27.28
C ILE A 299 -26.11 -22.86 26.65
N ILE A 300 -27.12 -22.55 25.82
CA ILE A 300 -27.90 -23.55 25.08
C ILE A 300 -26.98 -24.43 24.23
N GLY A 301 -26.07 -23.81 23.49
CA GLY A 301 -25.10 -24.54 22.65
C GLY A 301 -24.18 -25.46 23.47
N ILE A 302 -23.76 -25.04 24.65
CA ILE A 302 -22.93 -25.83 25.56
C ILE A 302 -23.73 -27.01 26.12
N LEU A 303 -24.96 -26.78 26.59
CA LEU A 303 -25.83 -27.82 27.14
C LEU A 303 -26.28 -28.82 26.05
N LYS A 304 -26.55 -28.37 24.83
CA LYS A 304 -26.87 -29.25 23.70
C LYS A 304 -25.71 -30.19 23.30
N LYS A 305 -24.46 -29.73 23.48
CA LYS A 305 -23.27 -30.55 23.20
C LYS A 305 -22.90 -31.48 24.35
N SER A 306 -23.48 -31.30 25.50
CA SER A 306 -23.27 -32.16 26.65
C SER A 306 -24.37 -33.20 26.72
N SER A 307 -24.02 -34.48 26.80
CA SER A 307 -24.98 -35.57 26.97
C SER A 307 -25.60 -35.63 28.36
N GLU A 308 -25.02 -34.88 29.32
CA GLU A 308 -25.41 -34.89 30.74
C GLU A 308 -25.62 -33.45 31.24
N PRO A 309 -26.44 -33.27 32.30
CA PRO A 309 -26.59 -32.02 33.01
C PRO A 309 -25.24 -31.50 33.51
N LEU A 310 -24.96 -30.21 33.37
CA LEU A 310 -23.68 -29.60 33.74
C LEU A 310 -23.80 -28.78 35.03
N HIS A 311 -22.78 -28.87 35.90
CA HIS A 311 -22.65 -27.99 37.04
C HIS A 311 -22.41 -26.54 36.60
N ARG A 312 -22.96 -25.56 37.32
CA ARG A 312 -22.88 -24.13 36.99
C ARG A 312 -21.43 -23.65 36.75
N ASP A 313 -20.46 -24.12 37.52
CA ASP A 313 -19.08 -23.69 37.44
C ASP A 313 -18.43 -24.16 36.14
N GLU A 314 -18.80 -25.36 35.65
CA GLU A 314 -18.37 -25.86 34.35
C GLU A 314 -19.02 -25.08 33.20
N ILE A 315 -20.31 -24.73 33.35
CA ILE A 315 -21.01 -23.87 32.37
C ILE A 315 -20.32 -22.49 32.31
N VAL A 316 -20.06 -21.88 33.46
CA VAL A 316 -19.34 -20.59 33.54
C VAL A 316 -17.98 -20.68 32.85
N LYS A 317 -17.18 -21.70 33.16
CA LYS A 317 -15.87 -21.92 32.59
C LYS A 317 -15.93 -22.05 31.04
N ARG A 318 -16.90 -22.79 30.51
CA ARG A 318 -17.08 -22.96 29.07
C ARG A 318 -17.57 -21.69 28.38
N VAL A 319 -18.49 -20.94 29.00
CA VAL A 319 -18.99 -19.67 28.49
C VAL A 319 -17.86 -18.64 28.43
N LEU A 320 -17.05 -18.50 29.48
CA LEU A 320 -15.94 -17.55 29.54
C LEU A 320 -14.84 -17.83 28.52
N LYS A 321 -14.69 -19.07 28.03
CA LYS A 321 -13.79 -19.39 26.94
C LYS A 321 -14.24 -18.79 25.58
N SER A 322 -15.53 -18.58 25.41
CA SER A 322 -16.12 -18.16 24.13
C SER A 322 -16.75 -16.77 24.17
N ARG A 323 -16.82 -16.12 25.34
CA ARG A 323 -17.42 -14.79 25.52
C ARG A 323 -16.77 -14.00 26.65
N GLN A 324 -16.72 -12.69 26.50
CA GLN A 324 -16.23 -11.78 27.52
C GLN A 324 -17.40 -11.17 28.30
N VAL A 325 -17.85 -11.87 29.33
CA VAL A 325 -18.98 -11.47 30.18
C VAL A 325 -18.67 -11.70 31.64
N LYS A 326 -19.35 -10.99 32.55
CA LYS A 326 -19.21 -11.23 33.97
C LYS A 326 -19.90 -12.56 34.37
N GLU A 327 -19.30 -13.31 35.28
CA GLU A 327 -19.85 -14.55 35.81
C GLU A 327 -21.31 -14.37 36.32
N THR A 328 -21.57 -13.27 37.04
CA THR A 328 -22.91 -12.91 37.53
C THR A 328 -23.94 -12.85 36.39
N THR A 329 -23.57 -12.41 35.18
CA THR A 329 -24.46 -12.39 34.01
C THR A 329 -24.81 -13.80 33.55
N ILE A 330 -23.85 -14.72 33.59
CA ILE A 330 -24.09 -16.13 33.23
C ILE A 330 -25.03 -16.76 34.24
N LEU A 331 -24.76 -16.56 35.51
CA LEU A 331 -25.58 -17.10 36.61
C LEU A 331 -27.02 -16.56 36.58
N LEU A 332 -27.16 -15.25 36.30
CA LEU A 332 -28.48 -14.64 36.16
C LEU A 332 -29.26 -15.23 34.97
N ASN A 333 -28.61 -15.49 33.84
CA ASN A 333 -29.25 -16.15 32.69
C ASN A 333 -29.72 -17.56 33.03
N LEU A 334 -28.89 -18.36 33.76
CA LEU A 334 -29.24 -19.71 34.18
C LEU A 334 -30.45 -19.73 35.15
N GLN A 335 -30.61 -18.70 35.96
CA GLN A 335 -31.69 -18.59 36.95
C GLN A 335 -32.99 -17.98 36.40
N SER A 336 -32.87 -17.00 35.48
CA SER A 336 -34.03 -16.20 35.05
C SER A 336 -34.64 -16.64 33.72
N LYS A 337 -33.92 -17.41 32.89
CA LYS A 337 -34.40 -17.79 31.58
C LYS A 337 -35.12 -19.13 31.59
N PRO A 338 -36.33 -19.22 31.01
CA PRO A 338 -37.17 -20.45 31.07
C PRO A 338 -36.57 -21.65 30.32
N GLN A 339 -35.60 -21.40 29.41
CA GLN A 339 -34.93 -22.45 28.66
C GLN A 339 -33.99 -23.31 29.50
N PHE A 340 -33.67 -22.92 30.74
CA PHE A 340 -32.77 -23.63 31.64
C PHE A 340 -33.53 -24.20 32.84
N LYS A 341 -33.42 -25.53 33.03
CA LYS A 341 -34.02 -26.23 34.16
C LYS A 341 -32.92 -26.68 35.12
N ARG A 342 -33.10 -26.35 36.41
CA ARG A 342 -32.24 -26.85 37.48
C ARG A 342 -32.69 -28.26 37.87
N VAL A 343 -31.79 -29.23 37.72
CA VAL A 343 -32.09 -30.66 38.01
C VAL A 343 -31.48 -31.14 39.31
N ALA A 344 -30.42 -30.49 39.81
CA ALA A 344 -29.81 -30.80 41.13
C ALA A 344 -29.18 -29.51 41.70
N LYS A 345 -28.51 -29.62 42.88
CA LYS A 345 -27.80 -28.47 43.46
C LYS A 345 -26.79 -27.91 42.50
N ALA A 346 -27.02 -26.66 42.04
CA ALA A 346 -26.19 -25.93 41.07
C ALA A 346 -25.96 -26.64 39.71
N THR A 347 -26.83 -27.59 39.33
CA THR A 347 -26.74 -28.37 38.09
C THR A 347 -27.91 -28.05 37.17
N TYR A 348 -27.62 -27.78 35.91
CA TYR A 348 -28.59 -27.29 34.93
C TYR A 348 -28.61 -28.14 33.66
N THR A 349 -29.78 -28.24 33.04
CA THR A 349 -30.03 -28.82 31.72
C THR A 349 -30.96 -27.90 30.93
N LEU A 350 -31.17 -28.21 29.62
CA LEU A 350 -32.21 -27.54 28.86
C LEU A 350 -33.59 -27.97 29.34
N ALA A 351 -34.53 -27.03 29.38
CA ALA A 351 -35.93 -27.37 29.52
C ALA A 351 -36.40 -28.09 28.22
N GLU A 352 -37.16 -29.17 28.39
CA GLU A 352 -37.81 -29.82 27.24
C GLU A 352 -38.79 -28.83 26.60
N GLU A 353 -38.70 -28.68 25.28
CA GLU A 353 -39.71 -27.95 24.51
C GLU A 353 -41.03 -28.69 24.65
N LYS A 354 -42.06 -28.01 25.19
CA LYS A 354 -43.43 -28.55 25.22
C LYS A 354 -44.05 -28.40 23.85
#